data_6532a2c430aadaaa5a846a61a63808d7
#
_entry.id   6532a2c430aadaaa5a846a61a63808d7
#
_cell.length_a   1.000
_cell.length_b   1.000
_cell.length_c   1.000
_cell.angle_alpha   90.00
_cell.angle_beta   90.00
_cell.angle_gamma   90.00
#
_symmetry.space_group_name_H-M   'P 1'
#
loop_
_entity.id
_entity.type
_entity.pdbx_description
1 polymer ?
#
loop_
_entity_poly.entity_id
_entity_poly.type
_entity_poly.pdbx_seq_one_letter_code
_entity_poly.pdbx_strand_id
1 'polypeptide(L)'
;MSAITESAVRSALSRVEDPEIGKPLTELGMVKSINVNGPDVDVELYLTIAGCPMKSTITGNAKAAVEELEGVGAVNISTDVMSDEQRRELRMSLRGGVEEPTIPFADPDSTTRVYAVASGKGGVGKSSMTVNLAVSLAARGFKVGVLDADIYGHSVPGLLDSEQRPTAVDDMIMPPIAHGVKLISIGHFVDGNAPVVWRGPMLHRAIQQFLADVFWGDLDFLFMDLPPGTGDVAISVAQLVPSAELLIVTTPQNAAAEVAERAGSITQQTRQRVAGVIENMAAMVLPDGSTLDVFGAGGGQQVADRLSVLTGAEVPLLGQIPLDPQLRVHGDDGSPIAVSEPDSPAGSAIGEIADKIVRRRESIAGRPLGLGVTRP
;
A
#
# COMPACT_ATOMS: atom_id res chain seq x y z
N MET A 1 -24.31 -40.35 10.97
CA MET A 1 -24.09 -38.96 10.51
C MET A 1 -24.07 -38.08 11.74
N SER A 2 -23.01 -37.35 11.97
CA SER A 2 -22.95 -36.41 13.09
C SER A 2 -23.94 -35.28 12.83
N ALA A 3 -24.78 -34.92 13.80
CA ALA A 3 -25.72 -33.83 13.64
C ALA A 3 -24.94 -32.51 13.47
N ILE A 4 -25.33 -31.73 12.48
CA ILE A 4 -24.76 -30.40 12.28
C ILE A 4 -25.14 -29.56 13.51
N THR A 5 -24.17 -28.81 14.05
CA THR A 5 -24.39 -27.96 15.22
C THR A 5 -24.10 -26.49 14.89
N GLU A 6 -24.74 -25.57 15.58
CA GLU A 6 -24.43 -24.13 15.48
C GLU A 6 -22.92 -23.86 15.71
N SER A 7 -22.32 -24.57 16.65
CA SER A 7 -20.89 -24.44 16.94
C SER A 7 -20.02 -24.86 15.74
N ALA A 8 -20.39 -25.92 15.01
CA ALA A 8 -19.64 -26.34 13.82
C ALA A 8 -19.75 -25.29 12.70
N VAL A 9 -20.95 -24.74 12.48
CA VAL A 9 -21.17 -23.65 11.51
C VAL A 9 -20.39 -22.40 11.89
N ARG A 10 -20.43 -22.00 13.16
CA ARG A 10 -19.67 -20.85 13.68
C ARG A 10 -18.16 -21.05 13.53
N SER A 11 -17.67 -22.27 13.74
CA SER A 11 -16.25 -22.63 13.50
C SER A 11 -15.90 -22.59 12.02
N ALA A 12 -16.80 -22.92 11.09
CA ALA A 12 -16.57 -22.75 9.67
C ALA A 12 -16.48 -21.26 9.31
N LEU A 13 -17.41 -20.44 9.81
CA LEU A 13 -17.44 -19.00 9.58
C LEU A 13 -16.23 -18.25 10.21
N SER A 14 -15.58 -18.80 11.23
CA SER A 14 -14.36 -18.21 11.81
C SER A 14 -13.14 -18.33 10.89
N ARG A 15 -13.22 -19.09 9.82
CA ARG A 15 -12.18 -19.18 8.77
C ARG A 15 -12.43 -18.24 7.60
N VAL A 16 -13.61 -17.60 7.58
CA VAL A 16 -14.00 -16.66 6.54
C VAL A 16 -13.64 -15.26 6.99
N GLU A 17 -12.75 -14.62 6.27
CA GLU A 17 -12.32 -13.25 6.54
C GLU A 17 -13.13 -12.25 5.69
N ASP A 18 -13.39 -11.08 6.27
CA ASP A 18 -13.86 -9.93 5.51
C ASP A 18 -12.73 -9.43 4.60
N PRO A 19 -12.95 -9.32 3.27
CA PRO A 19 -11.88 -8.98 2.32
C PRO A 19 -11.28 -7.57 2.52
N GLU A 20 -12.06 -6.61 3.02
CA GLU A 20 -11.60 -5.22 3.25
C GLU A 20 -10.85 -5.12 4.58
N ILE A 21 -11.32 -5.84 5.61
CA ILE A 21 -10.78 -5.76 6.97
C ILE A 21 -9.63 -6.77 7.17
N GLY A 22 -9.72 -7.96 6.56
CA GLY A 22 -8.74 -9.04 6.72
C GLY A 22 -8.78 -9.71 8.08
N LYS A 23 -9.99 -9.80 8.69
CA LYS A 23 -10.24 -10.51 9.96
C LYS A 23 -11.46 -11.42 9.83
N PRO A 24 -11.55 -12.49 10.64
CA PRO A 24 -12.68 -13.41 10.65
C PRO A 24 -14.02 -12.73 10.90
N LEU A 25 -15.08 -13.09 10.14
CA LEU A 25 -16.43 -12.55 10.32
C LEU A 25 -16.95 -12.68 11.75
N THR A 26 -16.55 -13.75 12.45
CA THR A 26 -16.94 -14.00 13.85
C THR A 26 -16.29 -13.02 14.82
N GLU A 27 -15.05 -12.61 14.58
CA GLU A 27 -14.32 -11.63 15.40
C GLU A 27 -14.84 -10.20 15.17
N LEU A 28 -15.31 -9.93 13.95
CA LEU A 28 -15.87 -8.63 13.59
C LEU A 28 -17.32 -8.43 14.07
N GLY A 29 -17.92 -9.44 14.73
CA GLY A 29 -19.33 -9.39 15.13
C GLY A 29 -20.30 -9.41 13.94
N MET A 30 -19.85 -9.87 12.75
CA MET A 30 -20.65 -9.90 11.54
C MET A 30 -21.62 -11.11 11.47
N VAL A 31 -21.51 -12.09 12.35
CA VAL A 31 -22.43 -13.22 12.41
C VAL A 31 -23.59 -12.87 13.33
N LYS A 32 -24.76 -12.51 12.74
CA LYS A 32 -25.97 -12.12 13.47
C LYS A 32 -26.68 -13.32 14.07
N SER A 33 -26.97 -14.33 13.25
CA SER A 33 -27.65 -15.54 13.70
C SER A 33 -27.29 -16.76 12.86
N ILE A 34 -27.35 -17.95 13.47
CA ILE A 34 -27.15 -19.23 12.82
C ILE A 34 -28.33 -20.12 13.25
N ASN A 35 -29.11 -20.59 12.29
CA ASN A 35 -30.22 -21.51 12.52
C ASN A 35 -29.97 -22.82 11.77
N VAL A 36 -29.93 -23.93 12.50
CA VAL A 36 -29.72 -25.27 11.93
C VAL A 36 -31.04 -26.05 12.01
N ASN A 37 -31.56 -26.40 10.84
CA ASN A 37 -32.84 -27.13 10.69
C ASN A 37 -32.60 -28.48 10.01
N GLY A 38 -32.19 -29.47 10.78
CA GLY A 38 -31.76 -30.77 10.23
C GLY A 38 -30.48 -30.62 9.40
N PRO A 39 -30.49 -30.95 8.08
CA PRO A 39 -29.33 -30.72 7.22
C PRO A 39 -29.23 -29.28 6.71
N ASP A 40 -30.28 -28.48 6.79
CA ASP A 40 -30.34 -27.14 6.22
C ASP A 40 -29.82 -26.08 7.23
N VAL A 41 -29.09 -25.12 6.74
CA VAL A 41 -28.46 -24.07 7.56
C VAL A 41 -28.81 -22.70 7.01
N ASP A 42 -29.41 -21.86 7.86
CA ASP A 42 -29.69 -20.45 7.57
C ASP A 42 -28.73 -19.59 8.41
N VAL A 43 -27.94 -18.74 7.75
CA VAL A 43 -27.02 -17.78 8.39
C VAL A 43 -27.45 -16.37 8.03
N GLU A 44 -27.55 -15.50 9.02
CA GLU A 44 -27.74 -14.06 8.80
C GLU A 44 -26.45 -13.32 9.19
N LEU A 45 -25.94 -12.53 8.25
CA LEU A 45 -24.69 -11.76 8.43
C LEU A 45 -25.00 -10.27 8.50
N TYR A 46 -24.31 -9.55 9.36
CA TYR A 46 -24.27 -8.09 9.33
C TYR A 46 -23.27 -7.60 8.28
N LEU A 47 -23.66 -6.57 7.53
CA LEU A 47 -22.76 -5.76 6.71
C LEU A 47 -22.57 -4.40 7.37
N THR A 48 -21.42 -3.80 7.19
CA THR A 48 -21.10 -2.48 7.76
C THR A 48 -21.99 -1.38 7.17
N ILE A 49 -22.29 -1.46 5.86
CA ILE A 49 -23.16 -0.53 5.13
C ILE A 49 -24.09 -1.28 4.18
N ALA A 50 -25.25 -0.71 3.88
CA ALA A 50 -26.25 -1.31 2.99
C ALA A 50 -25.73 -1.56 1.55
N GLY A 51 -24.82 -0.71 1.07
CA GLY A 51 -24.23 -0.79 -0.27
C GLY A 51 -22.83 -1.41 -0.29
N CYS A 52 -22.48 -2.32 0.63
CA CYS A 52 -21.15 -2.93 0.68
C CYS A 52 -20.76 -3.55 -0.68
N PRO A 53 -19.69 -3.09 -1.33
CA PRO A 53 -19.26 -3.61 -2.62
C PRO A 53 -18.81 -5.08 -2.54
N MET A 54 -18.36 -5.52 -1.36
CA MET A 54 -17.88 -6.88 -1.12
C MET A 54 -18.99 -7.85 -0.68
N LYS A 55 -20.26 -7.42 -0.67
CA LYS A 55 -21.40 -8.24 -0.23
C LYS A 55 -21.44 -9.62 -0.89
N SER A 56 -21.29 -9.68 -2.22
CA SER A 56 -21.31 -10.94 -2.96
C SER A 56 -20.14 -11.86 -2.60
N THR A 57 -18.96 -11.31 -2.39
CA THR A 57 -17.77 -12.05 -1.99
C THR A 57 -17.92 -12.60 -0.57
N ILE A 58 -18.33 -11.77 0.39
CA ILE A 58 -18.54 -12.18 1.78
C ILE A 58 -19.59 -13.29 1.87
N THR A 59 -20.75 -13.11 1.24
CA THR A 59 -21.81 -14.12 1.28
C THR A 59 -21.44 -15.39 0.54
N GLY A 60 -20.71 -15.31 -0.58
CA GLY A 60 -20.20 -16.46 -1.32
C GLY A 60 -19.19 -17.27 -0.52
N ASN A 61 -18.21 -16.61 0.10
CA ASN A 61 -17.20 -17.27 0.93
C ASN A 61 -17.82 -17.89 2.19
N ALA A 62 -18.77 -17.21 2.84
CA ALA A 62 -19.49 -17.73 3.98
C ALA A 62 -20.31 -18.99 3.60
N LYS A 63 -20.99 -18.95 2.47
CA LYS A 63 -21.75 -20.08 1.94
C LYS A 63 -20.86 -21.28 1.66
N ALA A 64 -19.77 -21.08 0.93
CA ALA A 64 -18.80 -22.13 0.59
C ALA A 64 -18.22 -22.78 1.86
N ALA A 65 -17.82 -21.98 2.85
CA ALA A 65 -17.26 -22.50 4.10
C ALA A 65 -18.25 -23.36 4.91
N VAL A 66 -19.55 -23.05 4.86
CA VAL A 66 -20.58 -23.85 5.54
C VAL A 66 -20.92 -25.10 4.73
N GLU A 67 -20.94 -25.04 3.39
CA GLU A 67 -21.18 -26.17 2.49
C GLU A 67 -20.09 -27.25 2.59
N GLU A 68 -18.87 -26.91 3.04
CA GLU A 68 -17.79 -27.89 3.30
C GLU A 68 -18.07 -28.81 4.49
N LEU A 69 -19.02 -28.49 5.35
CA LEU A 69 -19.32 -29.31 6.52
C LEU A 69 -20.06 -30.60 6.10
N GLU A 70 -19.60 -31.73 6.62
CA GLU A 70 -20.18 -33.04 6.31
C GLU A 70 -21.64 -33.14 6.75
N GLY A 71 -22.54 -33.49 5.84
CA GLY A 71 -23.95 -33.67 6.09
C GLY A 71 -24.81 -32.42 5.96
N VAL A 72 -24.24 -31.28 5.54
CA VAL A 72 -24.99 -30.06 5.21
C VAL A 72 -25.79 -30.25 3.92
N GLY A 73 -27.05 -29.83 3.95
CA GLY A 73 -27.99 -29.76 2.81
C GLY A 73 -28.01 -28.38 2.16
N ALA A 74 -29.10 -27.67 2.26
CA ALA A 74 -29.20 -26.31 1.72
C ALA A 74 -28.57 -25.29 2.68
N VAL A 75 -27.77 -24.36 2.12
CA VAL A 75 -27.21 -23.23 2.87
C VAL A 75 -27.77 -21.92 2.32
N ASN A 76 -28.47 -21.16 3.16
CA ASN A 76 -28.97 -19.83 2.85
C ASN A 76 -28.21 -18.78 3.65
N ILE A 77 -27.69 -17.76 2.93
CA ILE A 77 -27.04 -16.62 3.56
C ILE A 77 -27.91 -15.38 3.30
N SER A 78 -28.40 -14.77 4.37
CA SER A 78 -29.08 -13.48 4.33
C SER A 78 -28.20 -12.39 4.96
N THR A 79 -28.51 -11.12 4.66
CA THR A 79 -27.71 -10.01 5.18
C THR A 79 -28.60 -8.93 5.77
N ASP A 80 -28.15 -8.35 6.87
CA ASP A 80 -28.70 -7.15 7.51
C ASP A 80 -27.60 -6.09 7.64
N VAL A 81 -27.92 -4.90 8.08
CA VAL A 81 -26.96 -3.79 8.25
C VAL A 81 -26.71 -3.55 9.73
N MET A 82 -25.45 -3.35 10.12
CA MET A 82 -25.06 -3.00 11.48
C MET A 82 -25.74 -1.70 11.92
N SER A 83 -26.18 -1.65 13.18
CA SER A 83 -26.60 -0.41 13.83
C SER A 83 -25.40 0.55 14.04
N ASP A 84 -25.71 1.82 14.34
CA ASP A 84 -24.66 2.83 14.66
C ASP A 84 -23.79 2.40 15.85
N GLU A 85 -24.41 1.75 16.84
CA GLU A 85 -23.69 1.25 18.02
C GLU A 85 -22.73 0.10 17.67
N GLN A 86 -23.19 -0.87 16.87
CA GLN A 86 -22.37 -1.98 16.41
C GLN A 86 -21.20 -1.51 15.52
N ARG A 87 -21.43 -0.53 14.65
CA ARG A 87 -20.35 0.07 13.85
C ARG A 87 -19.31 0.77 14.72
N ARG A 88 -19.76 1.49 15.78
CA ARG A 88 -18.86 2.14 16.73
C ARG A 88 -18.01 1.12 17.47
N GLU A 89 -18.60 0.03 17.94
CA GLU A 89 -17.88 -1.06 18.61
C GLU A 89 -16.86 -1.71 17.68
N LEU A 90 -17.26 -2.00 16.44
CA LEU A 90 -16.38 -2.55 15.41
C LEU A 90 -15.19 -1.61 15.17
N ARG A 91 -15.44 -0.31 14.97
CA ARG A 91 -14.39 0.69 14.76
C ARG A 91 -13.43 0.77 15.95
N MET A 92 -13.94 0.81 17.16
CA MET A 92 -13.09 0.80 18.36
C MET A 92 -12.23 -0.45 18.44
N SER A 93 -12.79 -1.61 18.12
CA SER A 93 -12.03 -2.87 18.06
C SER A 93 -10.93 -2.82 17.01
N LEU A 94 -11.21 -2.27 15.84
CA LEU A 94 -10.25 -2.14 14.74
C LEU A 94 -9.13 -1.13 15.03
N ARG A 95 -9.43 -0.10 15.83
CA ARG A 95 -8.44 0.90 16.31
C ARG A 95 -7.71 0.48 17.59
N GLY A 96 -7.83 -0.77 18.01
CA GLY A 96 -7.19 -1.25 19.25
C GLY A 96 -7.70 -0.59 20.53
N GLY A 97 -8.96 -0.12 20.55
CA GLY A 97 -9.60 0.53 21.69
C GLY A 97 -9.33 2.03 21.81
N VAL A 98 -8.68 2.66 20.83
CA VAL A 98 -8.40 4.11 20.82
C VAL A 98 -9.53 4.85 20.12
N GLU A 99 -10.09 5.86 20.77
CA GLU A 99 -11.23 6.62 20.25
C GLU A 99 -10.79 7.63 19.17
N GLU A 100 -9.65 8.33 19.41
CA GLU A 100 -9.10 9.29 18.46
C GLU A 100 -8.21 8.61 17.42
N PRO A 101 -8.31 9.01 16.12
CA PRO A 101 -7.45 8.47 15.09
C PRO A 101 -5.98 8.85 15.34
N THR A 102 -5.12 7.85 15.33
CA THR A 102 -3.67 8.01 15.44
C THR A 102 -3.01 7.55 14.14
N ILE A 103 -1.82 8.06 13.86
CA ILE A 103 -1.03 7.59 12.71
C ILE A 103 -0.22 6.36 13.16
N PRO A 104 -0.58 5.12 12.75
CA PRO A 104 0.09 3.91 13.23
C PRO A 104 1.58 3.88 12.85
N PHE A 105 1.91 4.51 11.74
CA PHE A 105 3.26 4.54 11.17
C PHE A 105 4.20 5.53 11.87
N ALA A 106 3.65 6.41 12.71
CA ALA A 106 4.43 7.34 13.52
C ALA A 106 4.88 6.72 14.86
N ASP A 107 4.28 5.58 15.24
CA ASP A 107 4.66 4.85 16.44
C ASP A 107 6.11 4.33 16.29
N PRO A 108 7.00 4.59 17.26
CA PRO A 108 8.36 4.05 17.26
C PRO A 108 8.44 2.52 17.23
N ASP A 109 7.39 1.84 17.71
CA ASP A 109 7.30 0.38 17.73
C ASP A 109 6.61 -0.19 16.47
N SER A 110 6.21 0.67 15.52
CA SER A 110 5.63 0.24 14.25
C SER A 110 6.62 -0.64 13.48
N THR A 111 6.16 -1.80 13.03
CA THR A 111 6.93 -2.72 12.20
C THR A 111 6.77 -2.47 10.72
N THR A 112 5.85 -1.59 10.33
CA THR A 112 5.61 -1.22 8.93
C THR A 112 6.77 -0.42 8.38
N ARG A 113 7.34 -0.87 7.26
CA ARG A 113 8.35 -0.11 6.53
C ARG A 113 7.68 0.89 5.60
N VAL A 114 7.96 2.17 5.83
CA VAL A 114 7.36 3.25 5.06
C VAL A 114 8.36 3.83 4.08
N TYR A 115 8.02 3.83 2.80
CA TYR A 115 8.84 4.39 1.73
C TYR A 115 8.13 5.58 1.07
N ALA A 116 8.77 6.75 1.16
CA ALA A 116 8.35 7.93 0.42
C ALA A 116 9.05 7.96 -0.94
N VAL A 117 8.30 7.67 -2.01
CA VAL A 117 8.85 7.60 -3.37
C VAL A 117 8.88 9.00 -3.96
N ALA A 118 10.07 9.48 -4.25
CA ALA A 118 10.32 10.84 -4.71
C ALA A 118 11.10 10.87 -6.02
N SER A 119 10.99 11.96 -6.76
CA SER A 119 11.77 12.19 -7.97
C SER A 119 12.14 13.67 -8.13
N GLY A 120 13.28 13.95 -8.72
CA GLY A 120 13.74 15.32 -8.96
C GLY A 120 12.98 16.05 -10.07
N LYS A 121 12.28 15.33 -10.95
CA LYS A 121 11.47 15.87 -12.06
C LYS A 121 10.27 14.97 -12.36
N GLY A 122 9.25 15.52 -13.02
CA GLY A 122 8.12 14.74 -13.53
C GLY A 122 8.50 13.84 -14.70
N GLY A 123 7.69 12.82 -14.97
CA GLY A 123 7.83 11.95 -16.16
C GLY A 123 8.96 10.90 -16.08
N VAL A 124 9.53 10.64 -14.89
CA VAL A 124 10.56 9.59 -14.71
C VAL A 124 9.98 8.20 -14.44
N GLY A 125 8.67 8.07 -14.38
CA GLY A 125 7.98 6.83 -14.06
C GLY A 125 7.89 6.53 -12.55
N LYS A 126 7.93 7.55 -11.68
CA LYS A 126 7.84 7.42 -10.22
C LYS A 126 6.64 6.58 -9.80
N SER A 127 5.43 6.95 -10.20
CA SER A 127 4.18 6.26 -9.85
C SER A 127 4.13 4.84 -10.42
N SER A 128 4.63 4.62 -11.64
CA SER A 128 4.76 3.27 -12.21
C SER A 128 5.67 2.39 -11.36
N MET A 129 6.79 2.94 -10.84
CA MET A 129 7.69 2.19 -9.94
C MET A 129 7.03 1.93 -8.59
N THR A 130 6.34 2.93 -8.03
CA THR A 130 5.58 2.78 -6.78
C THR A 130 4.59 1.63 -6.87
N VAL A 131 3.77 1.61 -7.92
CA VAL A 131 2.75 0.58 -8.15
C VAL A 131 3.39 -0.80 -8.38
N ASN A 132 4.36 -0.90 -9.27
CA ASN A 132 4.97 -2.18 -9.62
C ASN A 132 5.73 -2.81 -8.44
N LEU A 133 6.40 -2.01 -7.61
CA LEU A 133 7.04 -2.52 -6.38
C LEU A 133 5.99 -2.99 -5.37
N ALA A 134 4.91 -2.22 -5.19
CA ALA A 134 3.83 -2.58 -4.27
C ALA A 134 3.17 -3.90 -4.66
N VAL A 135 2.77 -4.08 -5.93
CA VAL A 135 2.14 -5.31 -6.39
C VAL A 135 3.11 -6.50 -6.41
N SER A 136 4.39 -6.27 -6.72
CA SER A 136 5.44 -7.30 -6.65
C SER A 136 5.61 -7.84 -5.23
N LEU A 137 5.53 -6.98 -4.21
CA LEU A 137 5.58 -7.39 -2.81
C LEU A 137 4.28 -8.06 -2.36
N ALA A 138 3.13 -7.55 -2.77
CA ALA A 138 1.83 -8.16 -2.47
C ALA A 138 1.72 -9.59 -3.05
N ALA A 139 2.19 -9.80 -4.28
CA ALA A 139 2.24 -11.11 -4.93
C ALA A 139 3.14 -12.13 -4.18
N ARG A 140 4.07 -11.66 -3.35
CA ARG A 140 4.91 -12.47 -2.46
C ARG A 140 4.32 -12.70 -1.08
N GLY A 141 3.07 -12.27 -0.85
CA GLY A 141 2.33 -12.47 0.39
C GLY A 141 2.54 -11.39 1.46
N PHE A 142 3.25 -10.29 1.15
CA PHE A 142 3.35 -9.15 2.06
C PHE A 142 2.06 -8.32 2.04
N LYS A 143 1.72 -7.74 3.17
CA LYS A 143 0.62 -6.78 3.31
C LYS A 143 1.12 -5.39 2.92
N VAL A 144 0.61 -4.86 1.81
CA VAL A 144 1.13 -3.63 1.20
C VAL A 144 0.04 -2.59 1.05
N GLY A 145 0.38 -1.34 1.39
CA GLY A 145 -0.43 -0.17 1.14
C GLY A 145 0.26 0.81 0.19
N VAL A 146 -0.53 1.56 -0.57
CA VAL A 146 -0.08 2.70 -1.38
C VAL A 146 -0.93 3.91 -1.04
N LEU A 147 -0.25 4.99 -0.64
CA LEU A 147 -0.85 6.32 -0.50
C LEU A 147 -0.36 7.18 -1.66
N ASP A 148 -1.27 7.53 -2.57
CA ASP A 148 -1.01 8.48 -3.65
C ASP A 148 -1.16 9.91 -3.14
N ALA A 149 -0.04 10.55 -2.88
CA ALA A 149 0.04 11.94 -2.41
C ALA A 149 0.35 12.92 -3.55
N ASP A 150 0.40 12.48 -4.81
CA ASP A 150 0.57 13.35 -5.97
C ASP A 150 -0.79 13.93 -6.41
N ILE A 151 -1.13 15.04 -5.80
CA ILE A 151 -2.44 15.68 -5.95
C ILE A 151 -2.70 16.19 -7.36
N TYR A 152 -1.66 16.55 -8.07
CA TYR A 152 -1.77 17.11 -9.43
C TYR A 152 -1.69 16.04 -10.52
N GLY A 153 -1.13 14.88 -10.19
CA GLY A 153 -0.88 13.78 -11.12
C GLY A 153 -1.31 12.41 -10.59
N HIS A 154 -2.40 12.35 -9.82
CA HIS A 154 -2.94 11.14 -9.19
C HIS A 154 -3.14 9.98 -10.19
N SER A 155 -2.06 9.32 -10.58
CA SER A 155 -2.05 8.26 -11.59
C SER A 155 -2.18 6.85 -11.02
N VAL A 156 -1.97 6.68 -9.71
CA VAL A 156 -1.92 5.35 -9.07
C VAL A 156 -3.22 4.56 -9.21
N PRO A 157 -4.44 5.16 -9.06
CA PRO A 157 -5.68 4.41 -9.29
C PRO A 157 -5.79 3.84 -10.70
N GLY A 158 -5.43 4.63 -11.72
CA GLY A 158 -5.44 4.16 -13.12
C GLY A 158 -4.42 3.05 -13.37
N LEU A 159 -3.21 3.15 -12.81
CA LEU A 159 -2.16 2.14 -12.94
C LEU A 159 -2.51 0.79 -12.26
N LEU A 160 -3.50 0.77 -11.37
CA LEU A 160 -4.00 -0.42 -10.67
C LEU A 160 -5.39 -0.87 -11.14
N ASP A 161 -5.97 -0.23 -12.15
CA ASP A 161 -7.37 -0.44 -12.57
C ASP A 161 -8.34 -0.42 -11.38
N SER A 162 -8.10 0.52 -10.46
CA SER A 162 -8.90 0.66 -9.25
C SER A 162 -10.03 1.67 -9.47
N GLU A 163 -11.15 1.19 -10.01
CA GLU A 163 -12.37 1.99 -10.18
C GLU A 163 -13.19 2.12 -8.89
N GLN A 164 -12.93 1.27 -7.91
CA GLN A 164 -13.65 1.26 -6.64
C GLN A 164 -13.31 2.51 -5.83
N ARG A 165 -14.36 3.21 -5.39
CA ARG A 165 -14.19 4.32 -4.43
C ARG A 165 -14.03 3.75 -3.02
N PRO A 166 -13.26 4.44 -2.15
CA PRO A 166 -13.22 4.12 -0.72
C PRO A 166 -14.64 4.12 -0.14
N THR A 167 -14.91 3.16 0.75
CA THR A 167 -16.11 3.14 1.57
C THR A 167 -15.81 3.72 2.96
N ALA A 168 -16.80 3.86 3.82
CA ALA A 168 -16.58 4.35 5.16
C ALA A 168 -17.38 3.55 6.19
N VAL A 169 -16.76 3.30 7.33
CA VAL A 169 -17.42 2.81 8.53
C VAL A 169 -17.35 3.94 9.55
N ASP A 170 -18.43 4.71 9.66
CA ASP A 170 -18.50 6.01 10.32
C ASP A 170 -17.46 6.99 9.76
N ASP A 171 -16.44 7.38 10.56
CA ASP A 171 -15.33 8.25 10.18
C ASP A 171 -14.08 7.51 9.68
N MET A 172 -14.09 6.18 9.71
CA MET A 172 -12.97 5.35 9.24
C MET A 172 -13.13 5.04 7.76
N ILE A 173 -12.12 5.38 6.98
CA ILE A 173 -12.09 5.16 5.53
C ILE A 173 -11.59 3.74 5.24
N MET A 174 -12.37 2.97 4.50
CA MET A 174 -11.98 1.65 4.02
C MET A 174 -11.36 1.80 2.62
N PRO A 175 -10.06 1.54 2.47
CA PRO A 175 -9.38 1.70 1.19
C PRO A 175 -9.76 0.56 0.24
N PRO A 176 -9.98 0.82 -1.06
CA PRO A 176 -10.11 -0.23 -2.05
C PRO A 176 -8.83 -1.07 -2.13
N ILE A 177 -9.00 -2.32 -2.58
CA ILE A 177 -7.89 -3.26 -2.77
C ILE A 177 -7.82 -3.62 -4.24
N ALA A 178 -6.66 -3.39 -4.85
CA ALA A 178 -6.38 -3.77 -6.22
C ALA A 178 -5.05 -4.55 -6.28
N HIS A 179 -5.01 -5.68 -6.97
CA HIS A 179 -3.84 -6.57 -7.05
C HIS A 179 -3.21 -6.92 -5.68
N GLY A 180 -4.05 -7.04 -4.63
CA GLY A 180 -3.62 -7.32 -3.25
C GLY A 180 -3.02 -6.12 -2.51
N VAL A 181 -3.09 -4.92 -3.07
CA VAL A 181 -2.58 -3.68 -2.48
C VAL A 181 -3.74 -2.81 -2.01
N LYS A 182 -3.70 -2.34 -0.76
CA LYS A 182 -4.61 -1.30 -0.25
C LYS A 182 -4.21 0.04 -0.83
N LEU A 183 -5.16 0.76 -1.41
CA LEU A 183 -4.90 2.03 -2.10
C LEU A 183 -5.73 3.15 -1.53
N ILE A 184 -5.10 4.29 -1.25
CA ILE A 184 -5.79 5.56 -1.08
C ILE A 184 -5.13 6.62 -1.96
N SER A 185 -5.94 7.39 -2.67
CA SER A 185 -5.50 8.50 -3.51
C SER A 185 -6.41 9.70 -3.30
N ILE A 186 -5.85 10.89 -3.41
CA ILE A 186 -6.67 12.10 -3.42
C ILE A 186 -7.66 12.09 -4.59
N GLY A 187 -7.30 11.42 -5.68
CA GLY A 187 -8.15 11.23 -6.87
C GLY A 187 -9.48 10.53 -6.56
N HIS A 188 -9.57 9.76 -5.48
CA HIS A 188 -10.82 9.14 -5.05
C HIS A 188 -11.85 10.13 -4.50
N PHE A 189 -11.41 11.32 -4.06
CA PHE A 189 -12.24 12.33 -3.39
C PHE A 189 -12.48 13.57 -4.23
N VAL A 190 -11.85 13.66 -5.41
CA VAL A 190 -12.02 14.77 -6.33
C VAL A 190 -12.89 14.31 -7.49
N ASP A 191 -14.05 14.94 -7.69
CA ASP A 191 -14.92 14.64 -8.81
C ASP A 191 -14.40 15.29 -10.10
N GLY A 192 -13.93 14.45 -11.03
CA GLY A 192 -13.48 14.86 -12.36
C GLY A 192 -12.24 15.77 -12.35
N ASN A 193 -12.01 16.49 -13.45
CA ASN A 193 -10.89 17.44 -13.61
C ASN A 193 -11.16 18.82 -12.99
N ALA A 194 -11.94 18.90 -11.92
CA ALA A 194 -12.17 20.18 -11.26
C ALA A 194 -10.84 20.71 -10.68
N PRO A 195 -10.40 21.93 -11.04
CA PRO A 195 -9.18 22.50 -10.49
C PRO A 195 -9.37 22.84 -9.03
N VAL A 196 -8.94 21.96 -8.15
CA VAL A 196 -8.89 22.26 -6.71
C VAL A 196 -7.56 22.94 -6.41
N VAL A 197 -7.61 24.16 -5.92
CA VAL A 197 -6.39 24.86 -5.49
C VAL A 197 -5.99 24.39 -4.10
N TRP A 198 -5.06 23.45 -4.05
CA TRP A 198 -4.51 22.96 -2.80
C TRP A 198 -3.45 23.93 -2.26
N ARG A 199 -3.59 24.32 -0.99
CA ARG A 199 -2.57 25.09 -0.26
C ARG A 199 -1.82 24.16 0.70
N GLY A 200 -0.56 24.44 1.00
CA GLY A 200 0.29 23.61 1.86
C GLY A 200 -0.39 23.05 3.14
N PRO A 201 -1.07 23.90 3.97
CA PRO A 201 -1.77 23.41 5.14
C PRO A 201 -2.93 22.44 4.86
N MET A 202 -3.60 22.58 3.71
CA MET A 202 -4.68 21.66 3.29
C MET A 202 -4.08 20.30 2.88
N LEU A 203 -2.93 20.31 2.20
CA LEU A 203 -2.20 19.12 1.81
C LEU A 203 -1.74 18.33 3.04
N HIS A 204 -1.13 19.04 3.99
CA HIS A 204 -0.70 18.41 5.24
C HIS A 204 -1.86 17.73 5.97
N ARG A 205 -3.01 18.42 6.09
CA ARG A 205 -4.21 17.85 6.72
C ARG A 205 -4.76 16.64 5.95
N ALA A 206 -4.79 16.68 4.61
CA ALA A 206 -5.26 15.56 3.81
C ALA A 206 -4.35 14.31 3.98
N ILE A 207 -3.03 14.50 3.94
CA ILE A 207 -2.08 13.41 4.17
C ILE A 207 -2.23 12.87 5.61
N GLN A 208 -2.39 13.75 6.60
CA GLN A 208 -2.63 13.35 7.98
C GLN A 208 -3.89 12.50 8.11
N GLN A 209 -4.99 12.91 7.49
CA GLN A 209 -6.24 12.16 7.48
C GLN A 209 -6.07 10.80 6.78
N PHE A 210 -5.39 10.73 5.65
CA PHE A 210 -5.14 9.46 4.96
C PHE A 210 -4.26 8.51 5.77
N LEU A 211 -3.34 9.04 6.56
CA LEU A 211 -2.50 8.21 7.42
C LEU A 211 -3.22 7.74 8.69
N ALA A 212 -4.17 8.54 9.21
CA ALA A 212 -4.83 8.29 10.49
C ALA A 212 -6.23 7.68 10.35
N ASP A 213 -7.05 8.15 9.38
CA ASP A 213 -8.46 7.77 9.27
C ASP A 213 -8.68 6.57 8.34
N VAL A 214 -7.70 6.25 7.47
CA VAL A 214 -7.77 5.07 6.60
C VAL A 214 -7.44 3.81 7.40
N PHE A 215 -8.26 2.79 7.23
CA PHE A 215 -8.01 1.47 7.83
C PHE A 215 -6.93 0.71 7.05
N TRP A 216 -5.70 0.96 7.40
CA TRP A 216 -4.55 0.26 6.80
C TRP A 216 -4.40 -1.17 7.32
N GLY A 217 -4.80 -1.44 8.58
CA GLY A 217 -4.51 -2.70 9.25
C GLY A 217 -3.00 -2.89 9.49
N ASP A 218 -2.59 -4.14 9.66
CA ASP A 218 -1.17 -4.48 9.87
C ASP A 218 -0.47 -4.58 8.52
N LEU A 219 0.19 -3.51 8.09
CA LEU A 219 0.99 -3.50 6.87
C LEU A 219 2.44 -3.93 7.15
N ASP A 220 3.04 -4.67 6.18
CA ASP A 220 4.49 -4.86 6.12
C ASP A 220 5.18 -3.66 5.45
N PHE A 221 4.52 -3.11 4.40
CA PHE A 221 5.03 -2.00 3.60
C PHE A 221 3.96 -0.96 3.31
N LEU A 222 4.33 0.32 3.43
CA LEU A 222 3.55 1.44 2.93
C LEU A 222 4.41 2.25 1.96
N PHE A 223 3.96 2.37 0.71
CA PHE A 223 4.57 3.27 -0.27
C PHE A 223 3.74 4.55 -0.36
N MET A 224 4.41 5.70 -0.27
CA MET A 224 3.79 7.01 -0.47
C MET A 224 4.33 7.61 -1.76
N ASP A 225 3.48 7.74 -2.78
CA ASP A 225 3.83 8.33 -4.07
C ASP A 225 3.77 9.85 -3.96
N LEU A 226 4.93 10.50 -3.88
CA LEU A 226 5.02 11.95 -3.67
C LEU A 226 4.91 12.71 -5.01
N PRO A 227 4.44 13.96 -5.01
CA PRO A 227 4.56 14.81 -6.20
C PRO A 227 6.02 15.03 -6.59
N PRO A 228 6.31 15.31 -7.87
CA PRO A 228 7.67 15.60 -8.30
C PRO A 228 8.22 16.87 -7.64
N GLY A 229 9.50 16.86 -7.30
CA GLY A 229 10.20 17.98 -6.68
C GLY A 229 10.31 17.88 -5.16
N THR A 230 10.61 19.02 -4.52
CA THR A 230 10.95 19.14 -3.08
C THR A 230 9.91 19.91 -2.29
N GLY A 231 8.63 19.77 -2.66
CA GLY A 231 7.55 20.60 -2.15
C GLY A 231 7.07 20.25 -0.74
N ASP A 232 6.03 20.98 -0.31
CA ASP A 232 5.40 20.90 1.02
C ASP A 232 4.95 19.47 1.39
N VAL A 233 4.63 18.63 0.40
CA VAL A 233 4.20 17.24 0.61
C VAL A 233 5.31 16.40 1.23
N ALA A 234 6.54 16.48 0.72
CA ALA A 234 7.68 15.74 1.26
C ALA A 234 7.97 16.14 2.72
N ILE A 235 7.88 17.44 3.01
CA ILE A 235 8.05 17.97 4.37
C ILE A 235 6.92 17.47 5.28
N SER A 236 5.68 17.50 4.79
CA SER A 236 4.52 17.02 5.54
C SER A 236 4.64 15.53 5.88
N VAL A 237 5.04 14.71 4.93
CA VAL A 237 5.27 13.28 5.15
C VAL A 237 6.35 13.05 6.20
N ALA A 238 7.45 13.78 6.14
CA ALA A 238 8.54 13.66 7.10
C ALA A 238 8.14 14.07 8.53
N GLN A 239 7.25 15.04 8.66
CA GLN A 239 6.71 15.46 9.95
C GLN A 239 5.72 14.44 10.53
N LEU A 240 4.87 13.86 9.67
CA LEU A 240 3.84 12.91 10.06
C LEU A 240 4.38 11.49 10.28
N VAL A 241 5.39 11.09 9.49
CA VAL A 241 6.04 9.76 9.58
C VAL A 241 7.56 9.93 9.52
N PRO A 242 8.20 10.31 10.64
CA PRO A 242 9.65 10.56 10.66
C PRO A 242 10.51 9.34 10.32
N SER A 243 9.97 8.14 10.52
CA SER A 243 10.61 6.85 10.20
C SER A 243 10.63 6.53 8.70
N ALA A 244 9.84 7.24 7.88
CA ALA A 244 9.76 6.98 6.44
C ALA A 244 11.13 7.21 5.77
N GLU A 245 11.53 6.28 4.91
CA GLU A 245 12.75 6.37 4.11
C GLU A 245 12.44 6.85 2.69
N LEU A 246 13.34 7.67 2.13
CA LEU A 246 13.18 8.15 0.76
C LEU A 246 13.67 7.09 -0.25
N LEU A 247 12.84 6.80 -1.24
CA LEU A 247 13.18 5.99 -2.41
C LEU A 247 13.21 6.91 -3.63
N ILE A 248 14.37 7.11 -4.23
CA ILE A 248 14.57 8.11 -5.29
C ILE A 248 14.45 7.43 -6.65
N VAL A 249 13.51 7.87 -7.48
CA VAL A 249 13.37 7.42 -8.87
C VAL A 249 13.97 8.46 -9.81
N THR A 250 14.85 8.02 -10.70
CA THR A 250 15.54 8.85 -11.68
C THR A 250 15.61 8.15 -13.04
N THR A 251 16.24 8.80 -14.03
CA THR A 251 16.51 8.28 -15.37
C THR A 251 18.01 8.43 -15.69
N PRO A 252 18.54 7.73 -16.74
CA PRO A 252 19.97 7.79 -17.07
C PRO A 252 20.50 9.17 -17.51
N GLN A 253 19.62 10.12 -17.81
CA GLN A 253 19.98 11.44 -18.34
C GLN A 253 20.91 12.23 -17.40
N ASN A 254 21.79 13.06 -17.98
CA ASN A 254 22.82 13.86 -17.27
C ASN A 254 22.28 14.93 -16.26
N ALA A 255 20.99 15.00 -15.99
CA ALA A 255 20.43 15.85 -14.93
C ALA A 255 20.62 15.26 -13.50
N ALA A 256 21.46 14.22 -13.36
CA ALA A 256 21.70 13.54 -12.10
C ALA A 256 22.12 14.48 -10.94
N ALA A 257 22.91 15.52 -11.24
CA ALA A 257 23.32 16.49 -10.24
C ALA A 257 22.13 17.26 -9.62
N GLU A 258 21.22 17.77 -10.46
CA GLU A 258 20.03 18.49 -9.97
C GLU A 258 19.08 17.60 -9.19
N VAL A 259 18.90 16.33 -9.63
CA VAL A 259 18.08 15.34 -8.93
C VAL A 259 18.66 15.06 -7.55
N ALA A 260 19.97 14.83 -7.47
CA ALA A 260 20.66 14.57 -6.22
C ALA A 260 20.62 15.78 -5.27
N GLU A 261 20.78 16.99 -5.79
CA GLU A 261 20.71 18.22 -4.99
C GLU A 261 19.31 18.44 -4.42
N ARG A 262 18.26 18.21 -5.21
CA ARG A 262 16.87 18.30 -4.74
C ARG A 262 16.57 17.24 -3.67
N ALA A 263 16.88 15.98 -3.94
CA ALA A 263 16.68 14.91 -2.97
C ALA A 263 17.54 15.11 -1.70
N GLY A 264 18.80 15.56 -1.85
CA GLY A 264 19.66 15.90 -0.73
C GLY A 264 19.12 17.07 0.10
N SER A 265 18.50 18.07 -0.52
CA SER A 265 17.82 19.17 0.18
C SER A 265 16.65 18.66 1.03
N ILE A 266 15.84 17.72 0.51
CA ILE A 266 14.78 17.09 1.29
C ILE A 266 15.37 16.39 2.52
N THR A 267 16.40 15.54 2.33
CA THR A 267 17.01 14.78 3.44
C THR A 267 17.60 15.68 4.52
N GLN A 268 18.20 16.80 4.13
CA GLN A 268 18.75 17.77 5.09
C GLN A 268 17.65 18.47 5.90
N GLN A 269 16.55 18.83 5.26
CA GLN A 269 15.42 19.51 5.91
C GLN A 269 14.61 18.55 6.79
N THR A 270 14.42 17.31 6.34
CA THR A 270 13.53 16.33 6.98
C THR A 270 14.26 15.35 7.89
N ARG A 271 15.59 15.25 7.76
CA ARG A 271 16.42 14.23 8.43
C ARG A 271 16.05 12.78 8.09
N GLN A 272 15.29 12.58 7.03
CA GLN A 272 14.93 11.24 6.55
C GLN A 272 16.14 10.57 5.90
N ARG A 273 16.20 9.25 5.97
CA ARG A 273 17.21 8.45 5.28
C ARG A 273 16.82 8.21 3.83
N VAL A 274 17.82 8.02 2.96
CA VAL A 274 17.58 7.54 1.60
C VAL A 274 17.76 6.03 1.58
N ALA A 275 16.67 5.32 1.23
CA ALA A 275 16.69 3.87 1.08
C ALA A 275 17.55 3.44 -0.11
N GLY A 276 17.52 4.21 -1.18
CA GLY A 276 18.31 3.98 -2.37
C GLY A 276 17.76 4.71 -3.58
N VAL A 277 18.42 4.50 -4.70
CA VAL A 277 18.09 5.07 -6.00
C VAL A 277 17.62 3.95 -6.93
N ILE A 278 16.57 4.22 -7.71
CA ILE A 278 16.10 3.37 -8.80
C ILE A 278 16.28 4.16 -10.09
N GLU A 279 17.02 3.61 -11.04
CA GLU A 279 17.14 4.17 -12.38
C GLU A 279 16.11 3.51 -13.29
N ASN A 280 15.10 4.26 -13.69
CA ASN A 280 14.11 3.83 -14.68
C ASN A 280 14.50 4.31 -16.07
N MET A 281 13.96 3.67 -17.12
CA MET A 281 14.27 3.95 -18.53
C MET A 281 15.77 3.79 -18.85
N ALA A 282 16.39 2.77 -18.26
CA ALA A 282 17.75 2.37 -18.60
C ALA A 282 17.84 1.82 -20.04
N ALA A 283 18.97 1.22 -20.39
CA ALA A 283 19.15 0.68 -21.74
C ALA A 283 18.00 -0.23 -22.18
N MET A 284 17.43 0.01 -23.36
CA MET A 284 16.43 -0.87 -23.97
C MET A 284 17.10 -2.18 -24.41
N VAL A 285 16.51 -3.31 -24.09
CA VAL A 285 16.94 -4.61 -24.60
C VAL A 285 16.24 -4.88 -25.92
N LEU A 286 17.04 -5.10 -26.98
CA LEU A 286 16.54 -5.40 -28.31
C LEU A 286 16.30 -6.92 -28.50
N PRO A 287 15.49 -7.35 -29.49
CA PRO A 287 15.18 -8.76 -29.72
C PRO A 287 16.38 -9.65 -29.99
N ASP A 288 17.50 -9.08 -30.47
CA ASP A 288 18.76 -9.79 -30.70
C ASP A 288 19.64 -9.87 -29.44
N GLY A 289 19.17 -9.37 -28.29
CA GLY A 289 19.88 -9.34 -27.01
C GLY A 289 20.86 -8.17 -26.88
N SER A 290 21.04 -7.34 -27.91
CA SER A 290 21.82 -6.10 -27.78
C SER A 290 21.08 -5.04 -26.99
N THR A 291 21.79 -4.01 -26.51
CA THR A 291 21.19 -2.92 -25.74
C THR A 291 21.35 -1.58 -26.43
N LEU A 292 20.34 -0.71 -26.27
CA LEU A 292 20.33 0.65 -26.82
C LEU A 292 20.11 1.68 -25.70
N ASP A 293 21.09 2.56 -25.51
CA ASP A 293 21.03 3.65 -24.54
C ASP A 293 20.25 4.85 -25.09
N VAL A 294 18.91 4.77 -25.07
CA VAL A 294 18.02 5.81 -25.61
C VAL A 294 18.18 7.13 -24.84
N PHE A 295 18.32 7.05 -23.52
CA PHE A 295 18.42 8.21 -22.61
C PHE A 295 19.81 8.38 -22.00
N GLY A 296 20.83 7.70 -22.51
CA GLY A 296 22.18 7.65 -21.93
C GLY A 296 22.33 6.55 -20.88
N ALA A 297 23.39 6.60 -20.09
CA ALA A 297 23.72 5.58 -19.10
C ALA A 297 24.34 6.18 -17.82
N GLY A 298 24.13 5.49 -16.69
CA GLY A 298 24.82 5.75 -15.42
C GLY A 298 24.29 6.91 -14.59
N GLY A 299 23.19 7.56 -14.97
CA GLY A 299 22.61 8.67 -14.20
C GLY A 299 22.19 8.26 -12.79
N GLY A 300 21.62 7.05 -12.63
CA GLY A 300 21.21 6.53 -11.32
C GLY A 300 22.39 6.33 -10.37
N GLN A 301 23.53 5.80 -10.87
CA GLN A 301 24.72 5.63 -10.05
C GLN A 301 25.30 6.99 -9.63
N GLN A 302 25.33 7.97 -10.56
CA GLN A 302 25.80 9.33 -10.23
C GLN A 302 24.92 9.99 -9.14
N VAL A 303 23.57 9.79 -9.19
CA VAL A 303 22.65 10.26 -8.14
C VAL A 303 22.97 9.58 -6.81
N ALA A 304 23.17 8.27 -6.80
CA ALA A 304 23.46 7.48 -5.60
C ALA A 304 24.79 7.94 -4.95
N ASP A 305 25.85 8.08 -5.74
CA ASP A 305 27.17 8.52 -5.27
C ASP A 305 27.09 9.94 -4.69
N ARG A 306 26.40 10.86 -5.36
CA ARG A 306 26.27 12.24 -4.89
C ARG A 306 25.42 12.34 -3.62
N LEU A 307 24.34 11.58 -3.53
CA LEU A 307 23.53 11.49 -2.31
C LEU A 307 24.33 10.91 -1.15
N SER A 308 25.18 9.91 -1.41
CA SER A 308 26.07 9.37 -0.38
C SER A 308 27.00 10.44 0.19
N VAL A 309 27.55 11.30 -0.67
CA VAL A 309 28.39 12.44 -0.23
C VAL A 309 27.58 13.47 0.56
N LEU A 310 26.37 13.83 0.07
CA LEU A 310 25.53 14.85 0.69
C LEU A 310 24.96 14.43 2.04
N THR A 311 24.63 13.15 2.19
CA THR A 311 24.00 12.61 3.42
C THR A 311 25.04 12.08 4.42
N GLY A 312 26.28 11.85 3.99
CA GLY A 312 27.31 11.20 4.79
C GLY A 312 27.03 9.71 5.09
N ALA A 313 26.12 9.10 4.37
CA ALA A 313 25.73 7.68 4.49
C ALA A 313 25.72 7.03 3.11
N GLU A 314 25.98 5.74 3.04
CA GLU A 314 25.92 5.00 1.79
C GLU A 314 24.48 4.96 1.24
N VAL A 315 24.30 5.42 0.02
CA VAL A 315 23.03 5.37 -0.72
C VAL A 315 23.22 4.43 -1.92
N PRO A 316 22.63 3.23 -1.91
CA PRO A 316 22.84 2.26 -2.99
C PRO A 316 22.00 2.60 -4.23
N LEU A 317 22.51 2.25 -5.41
CA LEU A 317 21.69 2.04 -6.59
C LEU A 317 20.99 0.67 -6.44
N LEU A 318 19.68 0.67 -6.21
CA LEU A 318 18.90 -0.55 -5.98
C LEU A 318 18.74 -1.36 -7.27
N GLY A 319 18.59 -0.69 -8.40
CA GLY A 319 18.48 -1.35 -9.70
C GLY A 319 18.27 -0.37 -10.84
N GLN A 320 18.36 -0.95 -12.04
CA GLN A 320 18.13 -0.26 -13.29
C GLN A 320 17.04 -1.00 -14.04
N ILE A 321 15.94 -0.30 -14.35
CA ILE A 321 14.80 -0.88 -15.06
C ILE A 321 14.95 -0.49 -16.53
N PRO A 322 15.03 -1.45 -17.46
CA PRO A 322 15.19 -1.17 -18.86
C PRO A 322 14.00 -0.37 -19.41
N LEU A 323 14.26 0.44 -20.41
CA LEU A 323 13.20 1.08 -21.19
C LEU A 323 12.42 -0.02 -21.92
N ASP A 324 11.20 -0.28 -21.46
CA ASP A 324 10.33 -1.33 -21.97
C ASP A 324 8.98 -0.74 -22.39
N PRO A 325 8.61 -0.81 -23.69
CA PRO A 325 7.29 -0.36 -24.14
C PRO A 325 6.12 -1.09 -23.44
N GLN A 326 6.32 -2.34 -23.02
CA GLN A 326 5.29 -3.11 -22.32
C GLN A 326 4.98 -2.54 -20.93
N LEU A 327 5.98 -1.99 -20.25
CA LEU A 327 5.76 -1.29 -18.97
C LEU A 327 4.72 -0.16 -19.12
N ARG A 328 4.73 0.56 -20.25
CA ARG A 328 3.73 1.58 -20.56
C ARG A 328 2.37 0.95 -20.88
N VAL A 329 2.34 -0.05 -21.76
CA VAL A 329 1.07 -0.72 -22.17
C VAL A 329 0.36 -1.29 -20.95
N HIS A 330 1.06 -2.06 -20.12
CA HIS A 330 0.51 -2.61 -18.91
C HIS A 330 0.09 -1.55 -17.88
N GLY A 331 0.80 -0.41 -17.85
CA GLY A 331 0.42 0.73 -17.02
C GLY A 331 -0.87 1.39 -17.49
N ASP A 332 -1.05 1.55 -18.80
CA ASP A 332 -2.27 2.10 -19.39
C ASP A 332 -3.48 1.17 -19.21
N ASP A 333 -3.25 -0.15 -19.21
CA ASP A 333 -4.27 -1.20 -19.03
C ASP A 333 -4.56 -1.54 -17.54
N GLY A 334 -3.90 -0.87 -16.59
CA GLY A 334 -4.07 -1.12 -15.15
C GLY A 334 -3.64 -2.51 -14.69
N SER A 335 -2.80 -3.19 -15.46
CA SER A 335 -2.26 -4.54 -15.17
C SER A 335 -0.74 -4.51 -14.99
N PRO A 336 -0.23 -4.14 -13.80
CA PRO A 336 1.20 -3.87 -13.59
C PRO A 336 2.11 -5.00 -14.06
N ILE A 337 3.17 -4.66 -14.83
CA ILE A 337 4.06 -5.63 -15.48
C ILE A 337 4.76 -6.57 -14.48
N ALA A 338 4.99 -6.11 -13.26
CA ALA A 338 5.60 -6.92 -12.21
C ALA A 338 4.80 -8.18 -11.84
N VAL A 339 3.51 -8.24 -12.18
CA VAL A 339 2.64 -9.41 -11.93
C VAL A 339 2.08 -9.98 -13.22
N SER A 340 1.89 -9.19 -14.27
CA SER A 340 1.40 -9.67 -15.58
C SER A 340 2.49 -10.33 -16.41
N GLU A 341 3.72 -9.80 -16.39
CA GLU A 341 4.89 -10.33 -17.08
C GLU A 341 6.16 -10.30 -16.19
N PRO A 342 6.18 -11.05 -15.08
CA PRO A 342 7.26 -10.99 -14.08
C PRO A 342 8.63 -11.41 -14.64
N ASP A 343 8.65 -12.24 -15.70
CA ASP A 343 9.86 -12.73 -16.34
C ASP A 343 10.37 -11.83 -17.48
N SER A 344 9.63 -10.75 -17.82
CA SER A 344 10.10 -9.76 -18.77
C SER A 344 11.33 -9.02 -18.23
N PRO A 345 12.15 -8.38 -19.07
CA PRO A 345 13.31 -7.62 -18.59
C PRO A 345 12.95 -6.58 -17.53
N ALA A 346 11.84 -5.84 -17.71
CA ALA A 346 11.37 -4.86 -16.73
C ALA A 346 10.78 -5.53 -15.48
N GLY A 347 9.97 -6.58 -15.62
CA GLY A 347 9.39 -7.35 -14.52
C GLY A 347 10.46 -7.96 -13.62
N SER A 348 11.47 -8.62 -14.20
CA SER A 348 12.60 -9.20 -13.49
C SER A 348 13.41 -8.14 -12.72
N ALA A 349 13.73 -7.00 -13.36
CA ALA A 349 14.45 -5.91 -12.70
C ALA A 349 13.68 -5.33 -11.51
N ILE A 350 12.37 -5.15 -11.64
CA ILE A 350 11.48 -4.73 -10.54
C ILE A 350 11.48 -5.78 -9.43
N GLY A 351 11.39 -7.06 -9.79
CA GLY A 351 11.47 -8.17 -8.85
C GLY A 351 12.75 -8.17 -8.02
N GLU A 352 13.92 -7.95 -8.66
CA GLU A 352 15.21 -7.85 -7.97
C GLU A 352 15.28 -6.66 -7.00
N ILE A 353 14.70 -5.51 -7.39
CA ILE A 353 14.62 -4.34 -6.52
C ILE A 353 13.74 -4.64 -5.30
N ALA A 354 12.57 -5.29 -5.52
CA ALA A 354 11.70 -5.71 -4.43
C ALA A 354 12.41 -6.66 -3.47
N ASP A 355 13.23 -7.60 -3.97
CA ASP A 355 14.06 -8.48 -3.13
C ASP A 355 15.07 -7.71 -2.29
N LYS A 356 15.72 -6.70 -2.87
CA LYS A 356 16.66 -5.83 -2.13
C LYS A 356 15.94 -5.04 -1.04
N ILE A 357 14.74 -4.56 -1.31
CA ILE A 357 13.89 -3.86 -0.33
C ILE A 357 13.53 -4.82 0.83
N VAL A 358 13.11 -6.05 0.55
CA VAL A 358 12.78 -7.05 1.58
C VAL A 358 13.99 -7.41 2.44
N ARG A 359 15.15 -7.65 1.83
CA ARG A 359 16.38 -8.07 2.53
C ARG A 359 17.06 -6.93 3.30
N ARG A 360 16.70 -5.69 3.02
CA ARG A 360 17.27 -4.55 3.70
C ARG A 360 16.91 -4.60 5.18
N ARG A 361 17.90 -4.82 6.03
CA ARG A 361 17.74 -4.75 7.48
C ARG A 361 17.58 -3.28 7.88
N GLU A 362 16.62 -2.99 8.74
CA GLU A 362 16.59 -1.68 9.39
C GLU A 362 17.94 -1.45 10.09
N SER A 363 18.59 -0.34 9.74
CA SER A 363 19.81 0.06 10.46
C SER A 363 19.39 0.44 11.88
N ILE A 364 19.96 -0.24 12.87
CA ILE A 364 19.83 0.12 14.29
C ILE A 364 20.68 1.33 14.66
N ALA A 365 21.41 1.93 13.70
CA ALA A 365 22.20 3.13 13.92
C ALA A 365 21.27 4.30 14.29
N GLY A 366 21.44 4.85 15.51
CA GLY A 366 20.62 5.95 16.04
C GLY A 366 19.45 5.53 16.92
N ARG A 367 19.11 4.26 17.05
CA ARG A 367 18.20 3.77 18.09
C ARG A 367 18.96 3.84 19.45
N PRO A 368 18.38 4.45 20.52
CA PRO A 368 18.99 4.39 21.84
C PRO A 368 19.05 2.92 22.26
N LEU A 369 20.25 2.41 22.38
CA LEU A 369 20.47 1.13 23.06
C LEU A 369 20.03 1.36 24.51
N GLY A 370 18.93 0.77 24.94
CA GLY A 370 18.42 0.88 26.31
C GLY A 370 19.34 0.27 27.39
N LEU A 371 20.63 0.54 27.30
CA LEU A 371 21.64 0.17 28.30
C LEU A 371 21.53 1.14 29.46
N GLY A 372 20.52 0.92 30.32
CA GLY A 372 20.47 1.53 31.64
C GLY A 372 21.64 1.02 32.44
N VAL A 373 22.60 1.91 32.76
CA VAL A 373 23.61 1.63 33.79
C VAL A 373 22.88 1.62 35.12
N THR A 374 22.56 0.45 35.62
CA THR A 374 22.21 0.27 37.05
C THR A 374 23.47 0.64 37.85
N ARG A 375 23.46 1.82 38.45
CA ARG A 375 24.45 2.16 39.48
C ARG A 375 24.16 1.31 40.73
N PRO A 376 25.21 0.74 41.36
CA PRO A 376 25.07 -0.05 42.57
C PRO A 376 24.56 0.78 43.73
#